data_732e3464a2ab7f94f4b1c5502ad13572
#
_entry.id   732e3464a2ab7f94f4b1c5502ad13572
#
_cell.length_a   1.000
_cell.length_b   1.000
_cell.length_c   1.000
_cell.angle_alpha   90.00
_cell.angle_beta   90.00
_cell.angle_gamma   90.00
#
_symmetry.space_group_name_H-M   'P 1'
#
loop_
_entity.id
_entity.type
_entity.pdbx_description
1 polymer ?
#
loop_
_entity_poly.entity_id
_entity_poly.type
_entity_poly.pdbx_seq_one_letter_code
_entity_poly.pdbx_strand_id
1 'polypeptide(L)'
;MMNIKLDLEPLHNWIEYQQKPLIISGPCSAESEEQLMETCKALKELNVDVLRAGIWKPRTRPNSFEGYGVEALSWLKTVKEELNMPFAVEVANPQHIEEALKHGVDILWLGARTTVNPFNVQEIADALKGVDVPVMIKNPINPDLALWIGAIERIYNAGIRKIAVIHRGFSSLQSSKYRNIPTWQIPIELKTHIPNMPIICDPSHIAGTREYLQEIAQKALDLNYDGLMIESHRDPDNALSDAKQQVTPNGLHELLSNLKIRIVRNQSQDVELINQLDNLRESIDEVDRELIEILRTRMSLVEKACEYKRENNITIFQVERWNDIFRSRSEWAQKMEMNKDFIAEVYKLIHIESIRKQTEVITRKEIEMNN
;
A
#
# COMPACT_ATOMS: atom_id res chain seq x y z
N MET A 1 -17.78 -9.66 -3.08
CA MET A 1 -16.79 -8.60 -3.37
C MET A 1 -17.25 -7.84 -4.60
N MET A 2 -17.35 -6.50 -4.55
CA MET A 2 -17.64 -5.71 -5.75
C MET A 2 -16.40 -5.70 -6.64
N ASN A 3 -16.51 -6.21 -7.85
CA ASN A 3 -15.47 -6.09 -8.87
C ASN A 3 -15.69 -4.75 -9.59
N ILE A 4 -14.80 -3.79 -9.37
CA ILE A 4 -14.88 -2.45 -9.98
C ILE A 4 -14.17 -2.52 -11.33
N LYS A 5 -14.93 -2.42 -12.42
CA LYS A 5 -14.35 -2.42 -13.76
C LYS A 5 -14.00 -1.00 -14.17
N LEU A 6 -12.72 -0.68 -14.15
CA LEU A 6 -12.16 0.53 -14.71
C LEU A 6 -11.42 0.19 -16.00
N ASP A 7 -11.69 0.96 -17.04
CA ASP A 7 -10.97 0.88 -18.31
C ASP A 7 -9.71 1.75 -18.20
N LEU A 8 -8.65 1.18 -17.62
CA LEU A 8 -7.38 1.86 -17.39
C LEU A 8 -6.40 1.55 -18.52
N GLU A 9 -5.68 2.56 -18.96
CA GLU A 9 -4.56 2.37 -19.88
C GLU A 9 -3.41 1.64 -19.18
N PRO A 10 -2.84 0.59 -19.80
CA PRO A 10 -1.67 -0.09 -19.27
C PRO A 10 -0.49 0.85 -19.07
N LEU A 11 0.29 0.62 -18.00
CA LEU A 11 1.39 1.49 -17.59
C LEU A 11 2.41 1.77 -18.73
N HIS A 12 2.70 0.76 -19.55
CA HIS A 12 3.64 0.88 -20.67
C HIS A 12 3.13 1.76 -21.83
N ASN A 13 1.86 2.15 -21.85
CA ASN A 13 1.32 3.06 -22.86
C ASN A 13 1.61 4.54 -22.57
N TRP A 14 1.94 4.87 -21.31
CA TRP A 14 2.12 6.26 -20.89
C TRP A 14 3.42 6.53 -20.12
N ILE A 15 4.17 5.48 -19.79
CA ILE A 15 5.55 5.56 -19.31
C ILE A 15 6.39 4.59 -20.14
N GLU A 16 7.43 5.10 -20.79
CA GLU A 16 8.42 4.26 -21.45
C GLU A 16 9.39 3.74 -20.38
N TYR A 17 9.48 2.42 -20.23
CA TYR A 17 10.44 1.75 -19.35
C TYR A 17 10.88 0.42 -19.97
N GLN A 18 12.15 0.08 -19.77
CA GLN A 18 12.75 -1.07 -20.45
C GLN A 18 12.41 -2.41 -19.81
N GLN A 19 12.30 -2.43 -18.50
CA GLN A 19 12.07 -3.65 -17.71
C GLN A 19 11.21 -3.37 -16.48
N LYS A 20 10.47 -4.38 -16.01
CA LYS A 20 9.90 -4.34 -14.67
C LYS A 20 11.01 -4.55 -13.61
N PRO A 21 10.95 -3.89 -12.47
CA PRO A 21 9.96 -2.88 -12.07
C PRO A 21 10.24 -1.50 -12.69
N LEU A 22 9.19 -0.70 -12.93
CA LEU A 22 9.32 0.73 -13.21
C LEU A 22 10.04 1.42 -12.05
N ILE A 23 11.07 2.22 -12.32
CA ILE A 23 11.83 2.94 -11.30
C ILE A 23 11.56 4.44 -11.39
N ILE A 24 10.94 4.97 -10.31
CA ILE A 24 10.73 6.40 -10.13
C ILE A 24 11.68 6.87 -9.03
N SER A 25 12.57 7.81 -9.31
CA SER A 25 13.51 8.30 -8.30
C SER A 25 13.85 9.78 -8.45
N GLY A 26 14.32 10.36 -7.37
CA GLY A 26 14.70 11.76 -7.25
C GLY A 26 14.58 12.26 -5.83
N PRO A 27 14.92 13.53 -5.55
CA PRO A 27 14.95 14.03 -4.20
C PRO A 27 13.57 14.11 -3.56
N CYS A 28 13.53 14.01 -2.23
CA CYS A 28 12.33 14.30 -1.47
C CYS A 28 11.82 15.70 -1.77
N SER A 29 12.73 16.70 -1.82
CA SER A 29 12.45 18.08 -2.21
C SER A 29 13.44 18.57 -3.24
N ALA A 30 12.98 19.39 -4.20
CA ALA A 30 13.84 20.27 -4.95
C ALA A 30 14.29 21.40 -4.02
N GLU A 31 15.60 21.56 -3.82
CA GLU A 31 16.20 22.47 -2.86
C GLU A 31 17.01 23.59 -3.53
N SER A 32 17.53 23.34 -4.72
CA SER A 32 18.10 24.28 -5.67
C SER A 32 18.16 23.65 -7.05
N GLU A 33 18.32 24.47 -8.07
CA GLU A 33 18.50 23.97 -9.46
C GLU A 33 19.75 23.08 -9.57
N GLU A 34 20.86 23.48 -8.93
CA GLU A 34 22.11 22.71 -8.90
C GLU A 34 21.92 21.35 -8.21
N GLN A 35 21.30 21.31 -7.02
CA GLN A 35 21.02 20.06 -6.29
C GLN A 35 20.16 19.12 -7.12
N LEU A 36 19.13 19.66 -7.78
CA LEU A 36 18.22 18.88 -8.61
C LEU A 36 18.95 18.33 -9.83
N MET A 37 19.69 19.18 -10.56
CA MET A 37 20.45 18.79 -11.75
C MET A 37 21.47 17.69 -11.46
N GLU A 38 22.30 17.86 -10.43
CA GLU A 38 23.31 16.85 -10.07
C GLU A 38 22.69 15.52 -9.68
N THR A 39 21.63 15.56 -8.85
CA THR A 39 20.93 14.34 -8.46
C THR A 39 20.35 13.63 -9.68
N CYS A 40 19.65 14.36 -10.55
CA CYS A 40 18.95 13.80 -11.70
C CYS A 40 19.93 13.30 -12.79
N LYS A 41 21.08 13.97 -13.01
CA LYS A 41 22.14 13.47 -13.91
C LYS A 41 22.65 12.11 -13.48
N ALA A 42 22.96 11.96 -12.19
CA ALA A 42 23.43 10.68 -11.67
C ALA A 42 22.35 9.58 -11.76
N LEU A 43 21.07 9.92 -11.57
CA LEU A 43 19.95 8.96 -11.69
C LEU A 43 19.71 8.54 -13.16
N LYS A 44 19.90 9.44 -14.12
CA LYS A 44 19.83 9.11 -15.56
C LYS A 44 20.85 8.05 -15.94
N GLU A 45 22.09 8.16 -15.43
CA GLU A 45 23.15 7.18 -15.69
C GLU A 45 22.82 5.78 -15.13
N LEU A 46 21.90 5.70 -14.15
CA LEU A 46 21.42 4.45 -13.54
C LEU A 46 20.18 3.88 -14.22
N ASN A 47 19.74 4.45 -15.34
CA ASN A 47 18.54 4.07 -16.08
C ASN A 47 17.25 4.11 -15.21
N VAL A 48 17.12 5.15 -14.39
CA VAL A 48 15.84 5.48 -13.75
C VAL A 48 14.86 5.90 -14.84
N ASP A 49 13.62 5.40 -14.79
CA ASP A 49 12.64 5.63 -15.86
C ASP A 49 11.94 6.97 -15.74
N VAL A 50 11.64 7.42 -14.52
CA VAL A 50 10.94 8.68 -14.23
C VAL A 50 11.62 9.40 -13.08
N LEU A 51 11.92 10.69 -13.30
CA LEU A 51 12.43 11.56 -12.24
C LEU A 51 11.27 12.08 -11.38
N ARG A 52 11.51 12.26 -10.08
CA ARG A 52 10.56 12.88 -9.16
C ARG A 52 11.21 13.97 -8.33
N ALA A 53 10.45 14.99 -7.97
CA ALA A 53 10.85 15.93 -6.92
C ALA A 53 9.60 16.48 -6.20
N GLY A 54 9.68 16.64 -4.89
CA GLY A 54 8.68 17.39 -4.15
C GLY A 54 8.95 18.88 -4.24
N ILE A 55 7.97 19.65 -4.68
CA ILE A 55 8.06 21.11 -4.82
C ILE A 55 7.10 21.84 -3.89
N TRP A 56 6.01 21.22 -3.53
CA TRP A 56 5.08 21.62 -2.49
C TRP A 56 5.05 20.57 -1.39
N LYS A 57 5.29 20.97 -0.13
CA LYS A 57 5.40 20.07 1.01
C LYS A 57 4.32 20.35 2.04
N PRO A 58 3.22 19.57 2.07
CA PRO A 58 2.24 19.68 3.15
C PRO A 58 2.88 19.27 4.47
N ARG A 59 3.07 20.23 5.39
CA ARG A 59 3.70 19.97 6.68
C ARG A 59 2.69 19.88 7.80
N THR A 60 2.92 18.97 8.74
CA THR A 60 2.08 18.81 9.93
C THR A 60 2.31 19.95 10.93
N ARG A 61 3.53 20.52 10.96
CA ARG A 61 3.88 21.64 11.83
C ARG A 61 4.30 22.84 10.98
N PRO A 62 3.90 24.07 11.34
CA PRO A 62 4.41 25.28 10.70
C PRO A 62 5.91 25.43 10.96
N ASN A 63 6.55 26.32 10.23
CA ASN A 63 8.00 26.63 10.32
C ASN A 63 8.92 25.46 9.91
N SER A 64 8.42 24.51 9.11
CA SER A 64 9.25 23.50 8.44
C SER A 64 9.40 23.89 6.97
N PHE A 65 10.43 23.37 6.29
CA PHE A 65 10.62 23.63 4.86
C PHE A 65 9.40 23.16 4.04
N GLU A 66 8.73 24.11 3.38
CA GLU A 66 7.48 23.85 2.64
C GLU A 66 7.68 23.65 1.14
N GLY A 67 8.93 23.71 0.68
CA GLY A 67 9.30 23.65 -0.75
C GLY A 67 9.31 25.04 -1.40
N TYR A 68 9.88 25.12 -2.59
CA TYR A 68 10.00 26.38 -3.36
C TYR A 68 8.82 26.62 -4.31
N GLY A 69 7.88 25.67 -4.37
CA GLY A 69 6.66 25.85 -5.19
C GLY A 69 6.94 26.09 -6.66
N VAL A 70 6.33 27.15 -7.20
CA VAL A 70 6.43 27.49 -8.63
C VAL A 70 7.87 27.78 -9.08
N GLU A 71 8.71 28.33 -8.22
CA GLU A 71 10.13 28.57 -8.53
C GLU A 71 10.84 27.27 -8.91
N ALA A 72 10.60 26.19 -8.12
CA ALA A 72 11.19 24.89 -8.39
C ALA A 72 10.66 24.23 -9.68
N LEU A 73 9.48 24.61 -10.17
CA LEU A 73 8.99 24.14 -11.46
C LEU A 73 9.86 24.63 -12.63
N SER A 74 10.43 25.82 -12.50
CA SER A 74 11.38 26.34 -13.51
C SER A 74 12.67 25.51 -13.54
N TRP A 75 13.19 25.11 -12.37
CA TRP A 75 14.35 24.22 -12.27
C TRP A 75 14.05 22.82 -12.87
N LEU A 76 12.88 22.28 -12.57
CA LEU A 76 12.41 21.01 -13.12
C LEU A 76 12.37 21.06 -14.65
N LYS A 77 11.88 22.17 -15.23
CA LYS A 77 11.81 22.34 -16.67
C LYS A 77 13.21 22.34 -17.28
N THR A 78 14.16 23.09 -16.72
CA THR A 78 15.57 23.10 -17.17
C THR A 78 16.15 21.67 -17.13
N VAL A 79 16.00 20.96 -16.02
CA VAL A 79 16.50 19.59 -15.85
C VAL A 79 15.86 18.63 -16.85
N LYS A 80 14.55 18.73 -17.05
CA LYS A 80 13.82 17.91 -18.02
C LYS A 80 14.33 18.12 -19.44
N GLU A 81 14.52 19.37 -19.87
CA GLU A 81 15.00 19.71 -21.19
C GLU A 81 16.44 19.22 -21.41
N GLU A 82 17.34 19.39 -20.42
CA GLU A 82 18.72 18.94 -20.51
C GLU A 82 18.86 17.42 -20.48
N LEU A 83 18.08 16.74 -19.65
CA LEU A 83 18.18 15.30 -19.48
C LEU A 83 17.27 14.51 -20.43
N ASN A 84 16.27 15.13 -21.03
CA ASN A 84 15.24 14.46 -21.83
C ASN A 84 14.61 13.28 -21.08
N MET A 85 14.15 13.51 -19.84
CA MET A 85 13.53 12.52 -18.98
C MET A 85 12.19 13.02 -18.45
N PRO A 86 11.18 12.13 -18.30
CA PRO A 86 9.90 12.53 -17.72
C PRO A 86 10.02 12.85 -16.22
N PHE A 87 9.23 13.84 -15.80
CA PHE A 87 9.17 14.29 -14.42
C PHE A 87 7.79 14.09 -13.79
N ALA A 88 7.80 13.60 -12.54
CA ALA A 88 6.61 13.50 -11.69
C ALA A 88 6.68 14.50 -10.53
N VAL A 89 5.55 15.12 -10.18
CA VAL A 89 5.43 16.04 -9.02
C VAL A 89 4.17 15.78 -8.21
N GLU A 90 4.21 16.11 -6.91
CA GLU A 90 3.04 16.09 -6.03
C GLU A 90 2.14 17.30 -6.28
N VAL A 91 0.82 17.08 -6.35
CA VAL A 91 -0.18 18.13 -6.39
C VAL A 91 -1.20 17.95 -5.26
N ALA A 92 -1.68 19.05 -4.70
CA ALA A 92 -2.60 19.02 -3.56
C ALA A 92 -3.87 19.87 -3.76
N ASN A 93 -3.94 20.65 -4.83
CA ASN A 93 -5.07 21.53 -5.17
C ASN A 93 -5.08 21.87 -6.67
N PRO A 94 -6.15 22.49 -7.19
CA PRO A 94 -6.26 22.89 -8.59
C PRO A 94 -5.16 23.81 -9.09
N GLN A 95 -4.69 24.76 -8.26
CA GLN A 95 -3.63 25.70 -8.63
C GLN A 95 -2.31 24.97 -8.86
N HIS A 96 -1.99 23.95 -8.06
CA HIS A 96 -0.79 23.12 -8.28
C HIS A 96 -0.85 22.38 -9.62
N ILE A 97 -2.03 21.91 -10.04
CA ILE A 97 -2.24 21.25 -11.33
C ILE A 97 -1.97 22.25 -12.46
N GLU A 98 -2.60 23.41 -12.40
CA GLU A 98 -2.45 24.45 -13.41
C GLU A 98 -0.97 24.85 -13.61
N GLU A 99 -0.27 25.11 -12.51
CA GLU A 99 1.15 25.49 -12.57
C GLU A 99 2.04 24.33 -13.06
N ALA A 100 1.81 23.09 -12.61
CA ALA A 100 2.55 21.93 -13.07
C ALA A 100 2.39 21.70 -14.58
N LEU A 101 1.16 21.79 -15.10
CA LEU A 101 0.87 21.64 -16.53
C LEU A 101 1.49 22.77 -17.37
N LYS A 102 1.42 24.02 -16.91
CA LYS A 102 2.09 25.16 -17.59
C LYS A 102 3.59 24.98 -17.74
N HIS A 103 4.23 24.29 -16.78
CA HIS A 103 5.67 24.03 -16.80
C HIS A 103 6.03 22.68 -17.46
N GLY A 104 5.04 21.98 -18.06
CA GLY A 104 5.26 20.77 -18.81
C GLY A 104 5.62 19.55 -17.95
N VAL A 105 5.10 19.44 -16.75
CA VAL A 105 5.23 18.24 -15.92
C VAL A 105 4.50 17.08 -16.60
N ASP A 106 5.11 15.88 -16.60
CA ASP A 106 4.62 14.72 -17.33
C ASP A 106 3.65 13.87 -16.54
N ILE A 107 3.85 13.80 -15.23
CA ILE A 107 3.09 12.92 -14.35
C ILE A 107 2.76 13.67 -13.05
N LEU A 108 1.52 13.59 -12.63
CA LEU A 108 1.08 14.16 -11.36
C LEU A 108 0.87 13.05 -10.33
N TRP A 109 1.16 13.32 -9.04
CA TRP A 109 0.67 12.42 -8.01
C TRP A 109 -0.05 13.16 -6.88
N LEU A 110 -1.10 12.52 -6.36
CA LEU A 110 -1.80 12.97 -5.18
C LEU A 110 -1.11 12.44 -3.93
N GLY A 111 -0.77 13.34 -3.01
CA GLY A 111 -0.15 12.98 -1.74
C GLY A 111 -1.10 12.26 -0.80
N ALA A 112 -0.55 11.47 0.13
CA ALA A 112 -1.34 10.70 1.09
C ALA A 112 -2.23 11.56 2.00
N ARG A 113 -1.83 12.80 2.31
CA ARG A 113 -2.64 13.77 3.07
C ARG A 113 -3.74 14.40 2.24
N THR A 114 -3.56 14.52 0.94
CA THR A 114 -4.58 14.96 -0.01
C THR A 114 -5.64 13.88 -0.22
N THR A 115 -5.21 12.64 -0.36
CA THR A 115 -6.09 11.48 -0.59
C THR A 115 -7.09 11.22 0.54
N VAL A 116 -6.78 11.64 1.78
CA VAL A 116 -7.72 11.49 2.91
C VAL A 116 -8.92 12.42 2.85
N ASN A 117 -8.89 13.45 2.00
CA ASN A 117 -9.97 14.43 1.92
C ASN A 117 -10.73 14.31 0.59
N PRO A 118 -11.94 13.72 0.58
CA PRO A 118 -12.73 13.57 -0.63
C PRO A 118 -13.08 14.89 -1.34
N PHE A 119 -13.21 16.01 -0.62
CA PHE A 119 -13.46 17.31 -1.22
C PHE A 119 -12.25 17.79 -2.01
N ASN A 120 -11.05 17.73 -1.43
CA ASN A 120 -9.82 18.11 -2.14
C ASN A 120 -9.58 17.23 -3.38
N VAL A 121 -9.83 15.92 -3.26
CA VAL A 121 -9.71 15.01 -4.41
C VAL A 121 -10.75 15.34 -5.48
N GLN A 122 -11.97 15.76 -5.09
CA GLN A 122 -12.99 16.18 -6.06
C GLN A 122 -12.58 17.48 -6.78
N GLU A 123 -12.07 18.48 -6.08
CA GLU A 123 -11.58 19.73 -6.68
C GLU A 123 -10.43 19.45 -7.67
N ILE A 124 -9.50 18.54 -7.32
CA ILE A 124 -8.43 18.08 -8.20
C ILE A 124 -9.01 17.35 -9.43
N ALA A 125 -9.97 16.46 -9.23
CA ALA A 125 -10.63 15.75 -10.32
C ALA A 125 -11.34 16.71 -11.28
N ASP A 126 -12.01 17.73 -10.74
CA ASP A 126 -12.68 18.75 -11.56
C ASP A 126 -11.68 19.57 -12.40
N ALA A 127 -10.51 19.89 -11.82
CA ALA A 127 -9.43 20.59 -12.54
C ALA A 127 -8.76 19.74 -13.62
N LEU A 128 -8.85 18.41 -13.52
CA LEU A 128 -8.28 17.48 -14.49
C LEU A 128 -9.24 17.15 -15.66
N LYS A 129 -10.47 17.63 -15.66
CA LYS A 129 -11.42 17.37 -16.75
C LYS A 129 -10.91 17.91 -18.07
N GLY A 130 -10.82 17.03 -19.08
CA GLY A 130 -10.32 17.38 -20.42
C GLY A 130 -8.79 17.46 -20.51
N VAL A 131 -8.06 17.10 -19.46
CA VAL A 131 -6.58 17.04 -19.48
C VAL A 131 -6.14 15.61 -19.71
N ASP A 132 -5.19 15.40 -20.60
CA ASP A 132 -4.55 14.09 -20.81
C ASP A 132 -3.19 14.04 -20.11
N VAL A 133 -3.21 13.76 -18.82
CA VAL A 133 -2.02 13.62 -17.98
C VAL A 133 -2.11 12.37 -17.11
N PRO A 134 -1.04 11.58 -16.98
CA PRO A 134 -0.98 10.48 -16.02
C PRO A 134 -1.11 10.96 -14.57
N VAL A 135 -1.89 10.24 -13.76
CA VAL A 135 -2.10 10.57 -12.36
C VAL A 135 -1.81 9.34 -11.48
N MET A 136 -0.91 9.49 -10.53
CA MET A 136 -0.64 8.48 -9.51
C MET A 136 -1.31 8.90 -8.19
N ILE A 137 -1.87 7.95 -7.44
CA ILE A 137 -2.63 8.25 -6.22
C ILE A 137 -2.02 7.51 -5.05
N LYS A 138 -1.36 8.23 -4.13
CA LYS A 138 -0.88 7.63 -2.87
C LYS A 138 -2.06 7.14 -2.04
N ASN A 139 -1.88 6.01 -1.35
CA ASN A 139 -2.87 5.58 -0.35
C ASN A 139 -3.05 6.67 0.72
N PRO A 140 -4.27 6.79 1.31
CA PRO A 140 -4.50 7.69 2.43
C PRO A 140 -3.58 7.36 3.60
N ILE A 141 -3.30 8.34 4.48
CA ILE A 141 -2.44 8.12 5.65
C ILE A 141 -3.03 7.08 6.63
N ASN A 142 -4.33 7.02 6.77
CA ASN A 142 -5.05 6.01 7.56
C ASN A 142 -5.35 4.75 6.72
N PRO A 143 -5.43 3.57 7.35
CA PRO A 143 -5.69 2.30 6.66
C PRO A 143 -7.17 2.16 6.25
N ASP A 144 -7.56 2.87 5.18
CA ASP A 144 -8.93 2.93 4.67
C ASP A 144 -8.94 2.66 3.16
N LEU A 145 -9.33 1.44 2.78
CA LEU A 145 -9.41 1.02 1.39
C LEU A 145 -10.52 1.73 0.63
N ALA A 146 -11.68 1.95 1.27
CA ALA A 146 -12.81 2.59 0.61
C ALA A 146 -12.49 4.04 0.23
N LEU A 147 -11.77 4.74 1.09
CA LEU A 147 -11.29 6.09 0.84
C LEU A 147 -10.30 6.13 -0.33
N TRP A 148 -9.39 5.14 -0.43
CA TRP A 148 -8.45 5.04 -1.54
C TRP A 148 -9.17 4.75 -2.87
N ILE A 149 -10.08 3.79 -2.88
CA ILE A 149 -10.93 3.49 -4.04
C ILE A 149 -11.74 4.72 -4.46
N GLY A 150 -12.36 5.42 -3.51
CA GLY A 150 -13.11 6.63 -3.80
C GLY A 150 -12.27 7.76 -4.44
N ALA A 151 -10.99 7.87 -4.08
CA ALA A 151 -10.08 8.80 -4.75
C ALA A 151 -9.79 8.37 -6.21
N ILE A 152 -9.56 7.08 -6.43
CA ILE A 152 -9.35 6.50 -7.77
C ILE A 152 -10.56 6.74 -8.67
N GLU A 153 -11.76 6.45 -8.17
CA GLU A 153 -13.00 6.63 -8.93
C GLU A 153 -13.26 8.09 -9.31
N ARG A 154 -12.96 9.07 -8.43
CA ARG A 154 -13.09 10.50 -8.76
C ARG A 154 -12.18 10.91 -9.90
N ILE A 155 -10.92 10.51 -9.85
CA ILE A 155 -9.95 10.80 -10.92
C ILE A 155 -10.36 10.10 -12.24
N TYR A 156 -10.81 8.84 -12.17
CA TYR A 156 -11.31 8.11 -13.32
C TYR A 156 -12.56 8.78 -13.94
N ASN A 157 -13.50 9.23 -13.10
CA ASN A 157 -14.73 9.91 -13.53
C ASN A 157 -14.46 11.30 -14.14
N ALA A 158 -13.32 11.92 -13.82
CA ALA A 158 -12.86 13.14 -14.48
C ALA A 158 -12.37 12.91 -15.93
N GLY A 159 -12.27 11.65 -16.36
CA GLY A 159 -11.83 11.28 -17.70
C GLY A 159 -10.42 10.73 -17.79
N ILE A 160 -9.65 10.72 -16.69
CA ILE A 160 -8.28 10.18 -16.65
C ILE A 160 -8.33 8.65 -16.76
N ARG A 161 -7.53 8.09 -17.67
CA ARG A 161 -7.38 6.63 -17.88
C ARG A 161 -5.98 6.14 -17.53
N LYS A 162 -4.99 7.04 -17.52
CA LYS A 162 -3.60 6.81 -17.16
C LYS A 162 -3.43 6.93 -15.65
N ILE A 163 -3.91 5.92 -14.90
CA ILE A 163 -3.94 5.92 -13.43
C ILE A 163 -3.07 4.79 -12.90
N ALA A 164 -2.22 5.11 -11.91
CA ALA A 164 -1.56 4.15 -11.05
C ALA A 164 -1.75 4.53 -9.58
N VAL A 165 -1.48 3.62 -8.67
CA VAL A 165 -1.50 3.92 -7.24
C VAL A 165 -0.12 3.76 -6.63
N ILE A 166 0.15 4.53 -5.55
CA ILE A 166 1.41 4.47 -4.82
C ILE A 166 1.12 4.01 -3.39
N HIS A 167 1.66 2.86 -3.04
CA HIS A 167 1.60 2.34 -1.68
C HIS A 167 2.80 2.85 -0.88
N ARG A 168 2.52 3.71 0.11
CA ARG A 168 3.52 4.35 0.97
C ARG A 168 3.40 4.00 2.46
N GLY A 169 2.59 2.98 2.78
CA GLY A 169 2.25 2.58 4.15
C GLY A 169 1.20 3.48 4.80
N PHE A 170 0.78 3.10 6.00
CA PHE A 170 -0.32 3.72 6.74
C PHE A 170 0.15 4.15 8.13
N SER A 171 -0.47 5.19 8.68
CA SER A 171 -0.26 5.58 10.07
C SER A 171 -0.79 4.52 11.04
N SER A 172 -0.14 4.38 12.18
CA SER A 172 -0.58 3.48 13.24
C SER A 172 -0.26 4.09 14.61
N LEU A 173 -1.07 3.74 15.60
CA LEU A 173 -0.80 4.04 17.01
C LEU A 173 0.16 3.00 17.62
N GLN A 174 0.36 1.87 16.96
CA GLN A 174 1.28 0.84 17.43
C GLN A 174 2.73 1.18 17.09
N SER A 175 3.64 0.87 17.99
CA SER A 175 5.08 0.97 17.72
C SER A 175 5.49 0.00 16.62
N SER A 176 6.26 0.45 15.66
CA SER A 176 6.77 -0.34 14.55
C SER A 176 8.20 0.06 14.24
N LYS A 177 8.97 -0.86 13.64
CA LYS A 177 10.27 -0.52 13.05
C LYS A 177 10.14 0.40 11.84
N TYR A 178 8.97 0.41 11.19
CA TYR A 178 8.67 1.28 10.06
C TYR A 178 8.02 2.59 10.50
N ARG A 179 8.29 3.66 9.77
CA ARG A 179 7.63 4.96 9.95
C ARG A 179 6.13 4.89 9.66
N ASN A 180 5.77 4.15 8.62
CA ASN A 180 4.39 3.86 8.26
C ASN A 180 4.23 2.35 8.06
N ILE A 181 3.25 1.74 8.72
CA ILE A 181 3.04 0.29 8.62
C ILE A 181 2.55 -0.04 7.21
N PRO A 182 3.18 -1.00 6.51
CA PRO A 182 2.81 -1.31 5.13
C PRO A 182 1.40 -1.90 4.98
N THR A 183 0.88 -2.63 5.97
CA THR A 183 -0.46 -3.25 5.95
C THR A 183 -0.78 -3.83 4.56
N TRP A 184 0.05 -4.77 4.10
CA TRP A 184 0.05 -5.33 2.75
C TRP A 184 -1.30 -5.86 2.26
N GLN A 185 -2.20 -6.21 3.20
CA GLN A 185 -3.55 -6.66 2.88
C GLN A 185 -4.34 -5.63 2.10
N ILE A 186 -4.21 -4.33 2.43
CA ILE A 186 -4.99 -3.27 1.77
C ILE A 186 -4.65 -3.15 0.28
N PRO A 187 -3.39 -3.03 -0.17
CA PRO A 187 -3.09 -3.01 -1.60
C PRO A 187 -3.37 -4.35 -2.30
N ILE A 188 -3.25 -5.49 -1.61
CA ILE A 188 -3.67 -6.79 -2.16
C ILE A 188 -5.19 -6.78 -2.40
N GLU A 189 -5.97 -6.33 -1.43
CA GLU A 189 -7.42 -6.21 -1.55
C GLU A 189 -7.82 -5.21 -2.64
N LEU A 190 -7.12 -4.07 -2.75
CA LEU A 190 -7.30 -3.14 -3.87
C LEU A 190 -7.13 -3.85 -5.22
N LYS A 191 -6.09 -4.68 -5.37
CA LYS A 191 -5.82 -5.45 -6.59
C LYS A 191 -6.91 -6.49 -6.89
N THR A 192 -7.59 -7.03 -5.87
CA THR A 192 -8.77 -7.91 -6.07
C THR A 192 -10.00 -7.14 -6.53
N HIS A 193 -10.17 -5.89 -6.08
CA HIS A 193 -11.27 -5.02 -6.53
C HIS A 193 -11.03 -4.45 -7.94
N ILE A 194 -9.80 -4.08 -8.27
CA ILE A 194 -9.39 -3.48 -9.55
C ILE A 194 -8.15 -4.23 -10.07
N PRO A 195 -8.33 -5.39 -10.73
CA PRO A 195 -7.21 -6.28 -11.11
C PRO A 195 -6.18 -5.66 -12.05
N ASN A 196 -6.57 -4.71 -12.89
CA ASN A 196 -5.71 -4.02 -13.85
C ASN A 196 -5.06 -2.73 -13.29
N MET A 197 -5.24 -2.42 -11.98
CA MET A 197 -4.61 -1.26 -11.35
C MET A 197 -3.10 -1.45 -11.21
N PRO A 198 -2.25 -0.60 -11.81
CA PRO A 198 -0.81 -0.61 -11.54
C PRO A 198 -0.52 -0.12 -10.12
N ILE A 199 0.36 -0.84 -9.40
CA ILE A 199 0.75 -0.50 -8.03
C ILE A 199 2.25 -0.24 -7.95
N ILE A 200 2.61 0.95 -7.49
CA ILE A 200 3.99 1.38 -7.21
C ILE A 200 4.21 1.34 -5.70
N CYS A 201 5.32 0.75 -5.25
CA CYS A 201 5.70 0.84 -3.83
C CYS A 201 6.58 2.07 -3.59
N ASP A 202 6.35 2.75 -2.48
CA ASP A 202 7.22 3.83 -1.98
C ASP A 202 7.93 3.35 -0.69
N PRO A 203 9.05 2.62 -0.80
CA PRO A 203 9.78 2.09 0.35
C PRO A 203 10.30 3.19 1.26
N SER A 204 10.68 4.35 0.71
CA SER A 204 11.24 5.46 1.48
C SER A 204 10.28 5.95 2.56
N HIS A 205 9.01 6.14 2.21
CA HIS A 205 8.01 6.58 3.17
C HIS A 205 7.51 5.47 4.09
N ILE A 206 7.53 4.20 3.66
CA ILE A 206 7.22 3.05 4.53
C ILE A 206 8.30 2.93 5.60
N ALA A 207 9.55 2.83 5.19
CA ALA A 207 10.69 2.64 6.08
C ALA A 207 10.92 3.83 7.03
N GLY A 208 11.00 5.05 6.45
CA GLY A 208 11.44 6.25 7.15
C GLY A 208 12.92 6.30 7.48
N THR A 209 13.67 5.24 7.14
CA THR A 209 15.12 5.10 7.27
C THR A 209 15.68 4.30 6.09
N ARG A 210 16.99 4.41 5.82
CA ARG A 210 17.65 3.65 4.76
C ARG A 210 17.70 2.15 5.02
N GLU A 211 17.74 1.76 6.30
CA GLU A 211 17.97 0.38 6.77
C GLU A 211 16.95 -0.63 6.19
N TYR A 212 15.69 -0.23 6.07
CA TYR A 212 14.61 -1.16 5.69
C TYR A 212 14.17 -1.04 4.23
N LEU A 213 14.82 -0.21 3.42
CA LEU A 213 14.42 0.00 2.03
C LEU A 213 14.48 -1.28 1.20
N GLN A 214 15.57 -2.04 1.35
CA GLN A 214 15.80 -3.28 0.61
C GLN A 214 14.71 -4.33 0.88
N GLU A 215 14.37 -4.58 2.15
CA GLU A 215 13.38 -5.57 2.50
C GLU A 215 11.97 -5.20 2.03
N ILE A 216 11.63 -3.89 2.10
CA ILE A 216 10.32 -3.38 1.64
C ILE A 216 10.22 -3.45 0.13
N ALA A 217 11.26 -3.00 -0.60
CA ALA A 217 11.33 -3.07 -2.04
C ALA A 217 11.22 -4.51 -2.54
N GLN A 218 11.97 -5.45 -1.94
CA GLN A 218 11.89 -6.87 -2.28
C GLN A 218 10.50 -7.43 -2.00
N LYS A 219 9.90 -7.11 -0.85
CA LYS A 219 8.55 -7.57 -0.53
C LYS A 219 7.50 -7.08 -1.52
N ALA A 220 7.63 -5.83 -2.00
CA ALA A 220 6.73 -5.31 -3.03
C ALA A 220 6.86 -6.09 -4.34
N LEU A 221 8.09 -6.43 -4.78
CA LEU A 221 8.32 -7.23 -5.98
C LEU A 221 7.82 -8.67 -5.81
N ASP A 222 7.97 -9.26 -4.62
CA ASP A 222 7.42 -10.59 -4.30
C ASP A 222 5.88 -10.60 -4.36
N LEU A 223 5.24 -9.45 -4.12
CA LEU A 223 3.80 -9.23 -4.26
C LEU A 223 3.38 -8.77 -5.67
N ASN A 224 4.29 -8.83 -6.65
CA ASN A 224 4.07 -8.46 -8.05
C ASN A 224 3.62 -7.01 -8.25
N TYR A 225 4.23 -6.07 -7.53
CA TYR A 225 4.05 -4.64 -7.81
C TYR A 225 4.69 -4.27 -9.14
N ASP A 226 4.16 -3.22 -9.78
CA ASP A 226 4.57 -2.80 -11.11
C ASP A 226 5.79 -1.88 -11.09
N GLY A 227 6.09 -1.23 -9.94
CA GLY A 227 7.23 -0.33 -9.84
C GLY A 227 7.61 0.05 -8.40
N LEU A 228 8.69 0.81 -8.29
CA LEU A 228 9.23 1.36 -7.04
C LEU A 228 9.41 2.88 -7.19
N MET A 229 9.03 3.63 -6.14
CA MET A 229 9.32 5.06 -6.00
C MET A 229 10.25 5.25 -4.82
N ILE A 230 11.52 5.55 -5.08
CA ILE A 230 12.57 5.64 -4.05
C ILE A 230 13.17 7.04 -4.04
N GLU A 231 13.28 7.65 -2.87
CA GLU A 231 13.88 8.96 -2.71
C GLU A 231 15.40 8.90 -2.78
N SER A 232 15.99 9.70 -3.68
CA SER A 232 17.44 9.81 -3.86
C SER A 232 17.87 11.26 -3.91
N HIS A 233 19.01 11.58 -3.28
CA HIS A 233 19.55 12.91 -3.17
C HIS A 233 21.08 12.86 -3.30
N ARG A 234 21.72 13.88 -3.91
CA ARG A 234 23.20 13.94 -4.05
C ARG A 234 23.91 13.87 -2.71
N ASP A 235 23.33 14.48 -1.68
CA ASP A 235 23.85 14.53 -0.30
C ASP A 235 22.67 14.38 0.69
N PRO A 236 22.20 13.15 0.93
CA PRO A 236 21.01 12.91 1.71
C PRO A 236 21.08 13.39 3.16
N ASP A 237 22.27 13.40 3.77
CA ASP A 237 22.44 13.75 5.18
C ASP A 237 22.22 15.24 5.44
N ASN A 238 22.44 16.08 4.43
CA ASN A 238 22.22 17.52 4.46
C ASN A 238 20.90 17.96 3.78
N ALA A 239 20.04 17.03 3.37
CA ALA A 239 18.78 17.34 2.74
C ALA A 239 17.82 18.10 3.68
N LEU A 240 17.11 19.11 3.16
CA LEU A 240 16.17 19.94 3.89
C LEU A 240 14.90 19.19 4.32
N SER A 241 14.64 18.03 3.71
CA SER A 241 13.48 17.20 4.05
C SER A 241 13.81 15.71 4.04
N ASP A 242 13.26 14.97 4.99
CA ASP A 242 13.29 13.51 5.10
C ASP A 242 14.69 12.88 4.87
N ALA A 243 15.75 13.52 5.35
CA ALA A 243 17.17 13.15 5.18
C ALA A 243 17.47 11.66 5.45
N LYS A 244 16.83 11.09 6.50
CA LYS A 244 17.13 9.73 6.97
C LYS A 244 16.67 8.61 6.03
N GLN A 245 15.72 8.87 5.13
CA GLN A 245 15.12 7.86 4.26
C GLN A 245 15.62 7.93 2.82
N GLN A 246 16.29 9.02 2.43
CA GLN A 246 16.84 9.19 1.10
C GLN A 246 18.18 8.46 0.97
N VAL A 247 18.45 7.90 -0.19
CA VAL A 247 19.73 7.29 -0.54
C VAL A 247 20.51 8.17 -1.50
N THR A 248 21.83 7.98 -1.61
CA THR A 248 22.60 8.55 -2.74
C THR A 248 22.24 7.81 -4.04
N PRO A 249 22.49 8.37 -5.23
CA PRO A 249 22.37 7.62 -6.49
C PRO A 249 23.11 6.28 -6.47
N ASN A 250 24.34 6.25 -5.95
CA ASN A 250 25.10 4.99 -5.78
C ASN A 250 24.38 4.02 -4.83
N GLY A 251 23.86 4.49 -3.70
CA GLY A 251 23.08 3.66 -2.79
C GLY A 251 21.79 3.12 -3.42
N LEU A 252 21.16 3.89 -4.31
CA LEU A 252 20.05 3.41 -5.12
C LEU A 252 20.48 2.28 -6.05
N HIS A 253 21.62 2.44 -6.74
CA HIS A 253 22.17 1.41 -7.62
C HIS A 253 22.44 0.10 -6.87
N GLU A 254 23.07 0.16 -5.71
CA GLU A 254 23.32 -1.01 -4.85
C GLU A 254 22.01 -1.66 -4.44
N LEU A 255 21.03 -0.87 -3.99
CA LEU A 255 19.72 -1.37 -3.62
C LEU A 255 19.05 -2.12 -4.78
N LEU A 256 18.97 -1.51 -5.96
CA LEU A 256 18.33 -2.10 -7.13
C LEU A 256 19.05 -3.36 -7.62
N SER A 257 20.37 -3.38 -7.59
CA SER A 257 21.18 -4.54 -8.01
C SER A 257 20.99 -5.77 -7.11
N ASN A 258 20.61 -5.57 -5.85
CA ASN A 258 20.35 -6.65 -4.90
C ASN A 258 18.90 -7.18 -4.95
N LEU A 259 18.01 -6.57 -5.73
CA LEU A 259 16.62 -7.02 -5.86
C LEU A 259 16.52 -8.27 -6.76
N LYS A 260 15.70 -9.21 -6.31
CA LYS A 260 15.36 -10.41 -7.07
C LYS A 260 14.01 -10.21 -7.77
N ILE A 261 14.02 -10.15 -9.09
CA ILE A 261 12.79 -10.06 -9.88
C ILE A 261 12.13 -11.44 -9.92
N ARG A 262 10.84 -11.50 -9.57
CA ARG A 262 10.07 -12.74 -9.58
C ARG A 262 9.30 -12.88 -10.91
N ILE A 263 9.18 -14.10 -11.38
CA ILE A 263 8.41 -14.41 -12.58
C ILE A 263 6.96 -14.67 -12.17
N VAL A 264 6.02 -14.04 -12.87
CA VAL A 264 4.59 -14.36 -12.71
C VAL A 264 4.31 -15.72 -13.36
N ARG A 265 3.50 -16.55 -12.69
CA ARG A 265 3.17 -17.92 -13.13
C ARG A 265 2.83 -18.02 -14.63
N ASN A 266 1.99 -17.13 -15.13
CA ASN A 266 1.53 -17.14 -16.54
C ASN A 266 2.67 -16.87 -17.56
N GLN A 267 3.84 -16.43 -17.10
CA GLN A 267 5.02 -16.16 -17.92
C GLN A 267 6.07 -17.28 -17.80
N SER A 268 5.88 -18.25 -16.88
CA SER A 268 6.76 -19.40 -16.75
C SER A 268 6.48 -20.41 -17.89
N GLN A 269 7.55 -20.83 -18.57
CA GLN A 269 7.52 -21.91 -19.57
C GLN A 269 7.84 -23.28 -18.95
N ASP A 270 8.18 -23.33 -17.66
CA ASP A 270 8.51 -24.55 -16.95
C ASP A 270 7.25 -25.24 -16.44
N VAL A 271 6.81 -26.25 -17.20
CA VAL A 271 5.61 -27.04 -16.92
C VAL A 271 5.73 -27.84 -15.61
N GLU A 272 6.91 -28.31 -15.27
CA GLU A 272 7.13 -29.09 -14.04
C GLU A 272 7.00 -28.20 -12.80
N LEU A 273 7.56 -26.99 -12.83
CA LEU A 273 7.40 -25.99 -11.76
C LEU A 273 5.93 -25.59 -11.56
N ILE A 274 5.18 -25.42 -12.66
CA ILE A 274 3.75 -25.09 -12.60
C ILE A 274 2.99 -26.25 -11.93
N ASN A 275 3.22 -27.50 -12.36
CA ASN A 275 2.54 -28.67 -11.81
C ASN A 275 2.85 -28.86 -10.31
N GLN A 276 4.11 -28.66 -9.89
CA GLN A 276 4.48 -28.74 -8.47
C GLN A 276 3.77 -27.68 -7.62
N LEU A 277 3.67 -26.44 -8.12
CA LEU A 277 2.93 -25.39 -7.43
C LEU A 277 1.43 -25.68 -7.35
N ASP A 278 0.84 -26.26 -8.38
CA ASP A 278 -0.58 -26.62 -8.38
C ASP A 278 -0.87 -27.75 -7.39
N ASN A 279 -0.05 -28.80 -7.35
CA ASN A 279 -0.17 -29.87 -6.36
C ASN A 279 -0.08 -29.35 -4.91
N LEU A 280 0.83 -28.39 -4.65
CA LEU A 280 0.92 -27.76 -3.32
C LEU A 280 -0.31 -26.93 -2.98
N ARG A 281 -0.90 -26.22 -3.96
CA ARG A 281 -2.14 -25.47 -3.78
C ARG A 281 -3.33 -26.38 -3.50
N GLU A 282 -3.46 -27.47 -4.25
CA GLU A 282 -4.49 -28.49 -4.00
C GLU A 282 -4.38 -29.06 -2.58
N SER A 283 -3.15 -29.36 -2.13
CA SER A 283 -2.92 -29.83 -0.77
C SER A 283 -3.29 -28.77 0.30
N ILE A 284 -3.02 -27.48 0.03
CA ILE A 284 -3.44 -26.36 0.90
C ILE A 284 -4.98 -26.28 0.94
N ASP A 285 -5.65 -26.38 -0.22
CA ASP A 285 -7.11 -26.34 -0.33
C ASP A 285 -7.78 -27.49 0.42
N GLU A 286 -7.16 -28.69 0.46
CA GLU A 286 -7.63 -29.83 1.26
C GLU A 286 -7.54 -29.52 2.77
N VAL A 287 -6.38 -29.03 3.23
CA VAL A 287 -6.18 -28.64 4.64
C VAL A 287 -7.13 -27.51 5.03
N ASP A 288 -7.38 -26.55 4.16
CA ASP A 288 -8.33 -25.45 4.41
C ASP A 288 -9.78 -25.96 4.57
N ARG A 289 -10.19 -26.98 3.79
CA ARG A 289 -11.50 -27.65 3.97
C ARG A 289 -11.58 -28.33 5.34
N GLU A 290 -10.56 -29.08 5.74
CA GLU A 290 -10.48 -29.70 7.06
C GLU A 290 -10.57 -28.66 8.19
N LEU A 291 -9.86 -27.55 8.05
CA LEU A 291 -9.91 -26.43 9.01
C LEU A 291 -11.32 -25.87 9.15
N ILE A 292 -12.05 -25.69 8.05
CA ILE A 292 -13.44 -25.21 8.06
C ILE A 292 -14.35 -26.24 8.75
N GLU A 293 -14.18 -27.53 8.52
CA GLU A 293 -14.95 -28.59 9.18
C GLU A 293 -14.69 -28.63 10.69
N ILE A 294 -13.45 -28.46 11.11
CA ILE A 294 -13.08 -28.37 12.53
C ILE A 294 -13.70 -27.14 13.17
N LEU A 295 -13.66 -25.98 12.48
CA LEU A 295 -14.33 -24.76 12.97
C LEU A 295 -15.84 -24.95 13.09
N ARG A 296 -16.50 -25.58 12.12
CA ARG A 296 -17.93 -25.95 12.20
C ARG A 296 -18.22 -26.81 13.42
N THR A 297 -17.42 -27.86 13.63
CA THR A 297 -17.54 -28.76 14.79
C THR A 297 -17.40 -27.98 16.10
N ARG A 298 -16.41 -27.09 16.16
CA ARG A 298 -16.20 -26.22 17.32
C ARG A 298 -17.40 -25.30 17.58
N MET A 299 -18.00 -24.71 16.54
CA MET A 299 -19.19 -23.86 16.71
C MET A 299 -20.40 -24.64 17.17
N SER A 300 -20.61 -25.88 16.72
CA SER A 300 -21.66 -26.76 17.24
C SER A 300 -21.48 -27.05 18.74
N LEU A 301 -20.25 -27.24 19.19
CA LEU A 301 -19.96 -27.41 20.63
C LEU A 301 -20.24 -26.12 21.43
N VAL A 302 -19.99 -24.94 20.82
CA VAL A 302 -20.32 -23.64 21.44
C VAL A 302 -21.84 -23.48 21.60
N GLU A 303 -22.62 -23.88 20.59
CA GLU A 303 -24.09 -23.85 20.67
C GLU A 303 -24.62 -24.77 21.81
N LYS A 304 -24.11 -25.99 21.90
CA LYS A 304 -24.44 -26.91 23.01
C LYS A 304 -24.05 -26.36 24.38
N ALA A 305 -22.86 -25.74 24.47
CA ALA A 305 -22.42 -25.10 25.70
C ALA A 305 -23.31 -23.90 26.07
N CYS A 306 -23.85 -23.19 25.08
CA CYS A 306 -24.78 -22.10 25.29
C CYS A 306 -26.13 -22.59 25.84
N GLU A 307 -26.67 -23.69 25.31
CA GLU A 307 -27.89 -24.31 25.80
C GLU A 307 -27.75 -24.72 27.29
N TYR A 308 -26.64 -25.37 27.64
CA TYR A 308 -26.34 -25.74 29.03
C TYR A 308 -26.21 -24.50 29.94
N LYS A 309 -25.55 -23.44 29.50
CA LYS A 309 -25.41 -22.19 30.26
C LYS A 309 -26.78 -21.56 30.53
N ARG A 310 -27.65 -21.50 29.53
CA ARG A 310 -28.99 -20.96 29.63
C ARG A 310 -29.83 -21.74 30.64
N GLU A 311 -29.82 -23.07 30.55
CA GLU A 311 -30.57 -23.92 31.47
C GLU A 311 -30.14 -23.77 32.93
N ASN A 312 -28.90 -23.38 33.17
CA ASN A 312 -28.32 -23.19 34.50
C ASN A 312 -28.10 -21.72 34.88
N ASN A 313 -28.70 -20.76 34.15
CA ASN A 313 -28.56 -19.31 34.38
C ASN A 313 -27.12 -18.81 34.46
N ILE A 314 -26.24 -19.38 33.64
CA ILE A 314 -24.82 -19.01 33.56
C ILE A 314 -24.62 -17.97 32.46
N THR A 315 -23.80 -16.94 32.72
CA THR A 315 -23.49 -15.88 31.74
C THR A 315 -22.74 -16.42 30.51
N ILE A 316 -23.02 -15.85 29.34
CA ILE A 316 -22.33 -16.22 28.08
C ILE A 316 -20.84 -15.99 28.21
N PHE A 317 -20.44 -14.77 28.60
CA PHE A 317 -19.06 -14.35 28.70
C PHE A 317 -18.49 -14.69 30.09
N GLN A 318 -17.39 -15.41 30.12
CA GLN A 318 -16.65 -15.79 31.32
C GLN A 318 -15.18 -15.37 31.14
N VAL A 319 -14.75 -14.34 31.89
CA VAL A 319 -13.42 -13.72 31.77
C VAL A 319 -12.29 -14.72 32.01
N GLU A 320 -12.44 -15.58 33.01
CA GLU A 320 -11.45 -16.61 33.33
C GLU A 320 -11.22 -17.57 32.16
N ARG A 321 -12.31 -18.04 31.55
CA ARG A 321 -12.25 -18.92 30.38
C ARG A 321 -11.62 -18.24 29.17
N TRP A 322 -11.87 -16.96 28.98
CA TRP A 322 -11.25 -16.15 27.96
C TRP A 322 -9.72 -16.13 28.14
N ASN A 323 -9.25 -15.78 29.33
CA ASN A 323 -7.85 -15.73 29.66
C ASN A 323 -7.15 -17.09 29.48
N ASP A 324 -7.81 -18.18 29.90
CA ASP A 324 -7.30 -19.54 29.73
C ASP A 324 -7.15 -19.94 28.25
N ILE A 325 -8.09 -19.54 27.42
CA ILE A 325 -8.01 -19.79 25.97
C ILE A 325 -6.78 -19.11 25.39
N PHE A 326 -6.58 -17.81 25.66
CA PHE A 326 -5.44 -17.09 25.13
C PHE A 326 -4.10 -17.66 25.59
N ARG A 327 -3.99 -17.94 26.88
CA ARG A 327 -2.74 -18.53 27.43
C ARG A 327 -2.44 -19.89 26.81
N SER A 328 -3.38 -20.82 26.90
CA SER A 328 -3.16 -22.20 26.46
C SER A 328 -2.92 -22.33 24.95
N ARG A 329 -3.63 -21.53 24.11
CA ARG A 329 -3.45 -21.59 22.64
C ARG A 329 -2.11 -20.99 22.22
N SER A 330 -1.66 -19.93 22.88
CA SER A 330 -0.31 -19.39 22.69
C SER A 330 0.78 -20.41 23.08
N GLU A 331 0.61 -21.16 24.17
CA GLU A 331 1.51 -22.26 24.55
C GLU A 331 1.50 -23.40 23.52
N TRP A 332 0.32 -23.78 23.00
CA TRP A 332 0.24 -24.80 21.96
C TRP A 332 0.90 -24.36 20.65
N ALA A 333 0.68 -23.11 20.24
CA ALA A 333 1.34 -22.53 19.08
C ALA A 333 2.86 -22.63 19.20
N GLN A 334 3.42 -22.26 20.35
CA GLN A 334 4.83 -22.33 20.60
C GLN A 334 5.39 -23.77 20.53
N LYS A 335 4.67 -24.75 21.06
CA LYS A 335 5.05 -26.17 20.98
C LYS A 335 5.00 -26.73 19.56
N MET A 336 4.21 -26.13 18.69
CA MET A 336 4.05 -26.49 17.27
C MET A 336 4.91 -25.60 16.34
N GLU A 337 5.84 -24.81 16.90
CA GLU A 337 6.70 -23.87 16.18
C GLU A 337 5.92 -22.84 15.32
N MET A 338 4.68 -22.53 15.72
CA MET A 338 3.85 -21.52 15.08
C MET A 338 4.03 -20.14 15.74
N ASN A 339 3.77 -19.09 14.97
CA ASN A 339 3.75 -17.73 15.50
C ASN A 339 2.60 -17.56 16.52
N LYS A 340 2.97 -17.34 17.78
CA LYS A 340 2.01 -17.21 18.90
C LYS A 340 1.05 -16.02 18.74
N ASP A 341 1.55 -14.90 18.16
CA ASP A 341 0.75 -13.68 17.99
C ASP A 341 -0.29 -13.88 16.89
N PHE A 342 0.07 -14.56 15.80
CA PHE A 342 -0.86 -14.98 14.77
C PHE A 342 -1.98 -15.87 15.35
N ILE A 343 -1.61 -16.88 16.13
CA ILE A 343 -2.63 -17.78 16.75
C ILE A 343 -3.49 -17.02 17.76
N ALA A 344 -2.94 -16.08 18.51
CA ALA A 344 -3.73 -15.23 19.41
C ALA A 344 -4.79 -14.42 18.65
N GLU A 345 -4.43 -13.80 17.51
CA GLU A 345 -5.37 -13.05 16.68
C GLU A 345 -6.46 -13.95 16.06
N VAL A 346 -6.10 -15.13 15.55
CA VAL A 346 -7.08 -16.12 15.06
C VAL A 346 -8.07 -16.49 16.16
N TYR A 347 -7.59 -16.76 17.37
CA TYR A 347 -8.49 -17.13 18.49
C TYR A 347 -9.35 -15.97 19.01
N LYS A 348 -8.93 -14.72 18.84
CA LYS A 348 -9.80 -13.54 19.06
C LYS A 348 -11.01 -13.58 18.11
N LEU A 349 -10.77 -13.78 16.80
CA LEU A 349 -11.85 -13.86 15.82
C LEU A 349 -12.79 -15.04 16.09
N ILE A 350 -12.23 -16.21 16.38
CA ILE A 350 -13.01 -17.40 16.74
C ILE A 350 -13.85 -17.15 18.02
N HIS A 351 -13.33 -16.38 18.96
CA HIS A 351 -14.07 -16.07 20.20
C HIS A 351 -15.22 -15.08 19.96
N ILE A 352 -14.96 -14.03 19.17
CA ILE A 352 -16.01 -13.08 18.76
C ILE A 352 -17.16 -13.83 18.09
N GLU A 353 -16.86 -14.73 17.16
CA GLU A 353 -17.88 -15.56 16.50
C GLU A 353 -18.59 -16.49 17.48
N SER A 354 -17.87 -17.03 18.47
CA SER A 354 -18.47 -17.87 19.52
C SER A 354 -19.47 -17.10 20.37
N ILE A 355 -19.18 -15.83 20.72
CA ILE A 355 -20.11 -14.97 21.46
C ILE A 355 -21.33 -14.65 20.59
N ARG A 356 -21.12 -14.28 19.31
CA ARG A 356 -22.19 -14.00 18.36
C ARG A 356 -23.16 -15.18 18.26
N LYS A 357 -22.64 -16.40 18.07
CA LYS A 357 -23.43 -17.63 18.00
C LYS A 357 -24.22 -17.89 19.26
N GLN A 358 -23.63 -17.74 20.45
CA GLN A 358 -24.32 -17.91 21.72
C GLN A 358 -25.47 -16.89 21.89
N THR A 359 -25.25 -15.65 21.51
CA THR A 359 -26.27 -14.60 21.53
C THR A 359 -27.44 -14.95 20.60
N GLU A 360 -27.17 -15.41 19.39
CA GLU A 360 -28.20 -15.83 18.43
C GLU A 360 -29.06 -16.99 18.96
N VAL A 361 -28.44 -17.98 19.60
CA VAL A 361 -29.16 -19.13 20.22
C VAL A 361 -30.12 -18.67 21.31
N ILE A 362 -29.69 -17.76 22.18
CA ILE A 362 -30.55 -17.23 23.27
C ILE A 362 -31.71 -16.43 22.67
N THR A 363 -31.44 -15.47 21.80
CA THR A 363 -32.46 -14.61 21.21
C THR A 363 -33.51 -15.41 20.43
N ARG A 364 -33.11 -16.42 19.65
CA ARG A 364 -34.03 -17.26 18.89
C ARG A 364 -35.01 -17.98 19.83
N LYS A 365 -34.52 -18.56 20.91
CA LYS A 365 -35.36 -19.31 21.84
C LYS A 365 -36.23 -18.41 22.71
N GLU A 366 -35.81 -17.19 23.04
CA GLU A 366 -36.66 -16.21 23.71
C GLU A 366 -37.86 -15.79 22.85
N ILE A 367 -37.66 -15.67 21.54
CA ILE A 367 -38.73 -15.40 20.57
C ILE A 367 -39.68 -16.61 20.47
N GLU A 368 -39.16 -17.83 20.43
CA GLU A 368 -39.99 -19.07 20.39
C GLU A 368 -40.80 -19.29 21.65
N MET A 369 -40.35 -18.81 22.81
CA MET A 369 -41.07 -18.92 24.09
C MET A 369 -42.13 -17.83 24.28
N ASN A 370 -42.04 -16.72 23.58
CA ASN A 370 -42.96 -15.58 23.64
C ASN A 370 -44.06 -15.60 22.55
N ASN A 371 -44.00 -16.57 21.64
CA ASN A 371 -45.03 -16.87 20.63
C ASN A 371 -45.80 -18.16 21.01
#